data_7e57270d3de5fa2bf2341a7e3b5b2a81
#
_entry.id   7e57270d3de5fa2bf2341a7e3b5b2a81
#
_cell.length_a   1.000
_cell.length_b   1.000
_cell.length_c   1.000
_cell.angle_alpha   90.00
_cell.angle_beta   90.00
_cell.angle_gamma   90.00
#
_symmetry.space_group_name_H-M   'P 1'
#
loop_
_entity.id
_entity.type
_entity.pdbx_description
1 polymer ?
#
loop_
_entity_poly.entity_id
_entity_poly.type
_entity_poly.pdbx_seq_one_letter_code
_entity_poly.pdbx_strand_id
1 'polypeptide(L)' 'YIRLKADSAIPSAALYGIYCLWCSDNAYKPRSARTVSMTLKKHADEFGLEHDNHIQNALGKRVNGFWGIEALVAPPVL' A
#
# COMPACT_ATOMS: atom_id res chain seq x y z
N TYR A 1 -5.11 -0.43 10.52
CA TYR A 1 -4.03 0.25 9.78
C TYR A 1 -4.51 0.74 8.42
N ILE A 2 -5.29 -0.06 7.73
CA ILE A 2 -5.89 0.28 6.45
C ILE A 2 -7.35 -0.15 6.44
N ARG A 3 -8.13 0.44 5.53
CA ARG A 3 -9.49 -0.03 5.25
C ARG A 3 -9.76 0.05 3.75
N LEU A 4 -10.73 -0.73 3.29
CA LEU A 4 -11.17 -0.68 1.91
C LEU A 4 -12.06 0.55 1.71
N LYS A 5 -11.74 1.35 0.69
CA LYS A 5 -12.51 2.53 0.31
C LYS A 5 -12.36 2.79 -1.18
N ALA A 6 -13.42 2.63 -1.93
CA ALA A 6 -13.40 2.56 -3.40
C ALA A 6 -12.83 3.82 -4.08
N ASP A 7 -13.00 4.99 -3.49
CA ASP A 7 -12.56 6.27 -4.07
C ASP A 7 -11.23 6.77 -3.49
N SER A 8 -10.52 5.93 -2.76
CA SER A 8 -9.24 6.26 -2.14
C SER A 8 -8.10 5.50 -2.80
N ALA A 9 -6.94 6.13 -2.90
CA ALA A 9 -5.73 5.52 -3.46
C ALA A 9 -4.55 5.72 -2.53
N ILE A 10 -3.59 4.79 -2.58
CA ILE A 10 -2.38 4.85 -1.77
C ILE A 10 -1.16 4.49 -2.63
N PRO A 11 -0.05 5.26 -2.55
CA PRO A 11 1.20 4.87 -3.19
C PRO A 11 1.72 3.54 -2.64
N SER A 12 2.34 2.72 -3.49
CA SER A 12 2.90 1.42 -3.08
C SER A 12 3.93 1.56 -1.96
N ALA A 13 4.77 2.60 -2.01
CA ALA A 13 5.78 2.84 -0.97
C ALA A 13 5.13 3.13 0.39
N ALA A 14 4.06 3.93 0.41
CA ALA A 14 3.33 4.22 1.64
C ALA A 14 2.64 2.97 2.19
N LEU A 15 2.04 2.19 1.32
CA LEU A 15 1.40 0.92 1.71
C LEU A 15 2.43 -0.06 2.28
N TYR A 16 3.60 -0.17 1.67
CA TYR A 16 4.68 -1.00 2.19
C TYR A 16 5.15 -0.55 3.57
N GLY A 17 5.30 0.76 3.79
CA GLY A 17 5.65 1.31 5.09
C GLY A 17 4.66 0.94 6.18
N ILE A 18 3.36 1.02 5.87
CA ILE A 18 2.29 0.62 6.79
C ILE A 18 2.34 -0.90 7.06
N TYR A 19 2.60 -1.70 6.03
CA TYR A 19 2.80 -3.14 6.19
C TYR A 19 3.96 -3.46 7.14
N CYS A 20 5.11 -2.78 7.00
CA CYS A 20 6.24 -2.96 7.89
C CYS A 20 5.90 -2.58 9.33
N LEU A 21 5.14 -1.50 9.52
CA LEU A 21 4.67 -1.08 10.84
C LEU A 21 3.78 -2.16 11.46
N TRP A 22 2.85 -2.70 10.70
CA TRP A 22 2.00 -3.79 11.16
C TRP A 22 2.82 -5.02 11.54
N CYS A 23 3.82 -5.39 10.75
CA CYS A 23 4.71 -6.51 11.04
C CYS A 23 5.47 -6.28 12.36
N SER A 24 5.98 -5.08 12.57
CA SER A 24 6.67 -4.70 13.80
C SER A 24 5.76 -4.85 15.03
N ASP A 25 4.53 -4.35 14.92
CA ASP A 25 3.56 -4.38 16.02
C ASP A 25 3.08 -5.80 16.35
N ASN A 26 3.16 -6.73 15.39
CA ASN A 26 2.68 -8.10 15.53
C ASN A 26 3.80 -9.14 15.54
N ALA A 27 5.05 -8.71 15.69
CA ALA A 27 6.24 -9.56 15.74
C ALA A 27 6.45 -10.44 14.48
N TYR A 28 6.04 -9.96 13.32
CA TYR A 28 6.32 -10.60 12.04
C TYR A 28 7.52 -9.94 11.36
N LYS A 29 8.29 -10.76 10.63
CA LYS A 29 9.38 -10.25 9.81
C LYS A 29 8.82 -9.82 8.44
N PRO A 30 8.98 -8.55 8.04
CA PRO A 30 8.41 -8.09 6.78
C PRO A 30 9.10 -8.71 5.56
N ARG A 31 8.33 -8.98 4.52
CA ARG A 31 8.84 -9.38 3.21
C ARG A 31 9.33 -8.14 2.46
N SER A 32 10.11 -8.32 1.39
CA SER A 32 10.59 -7.21 0.59
C SER A 32 9.45 -6.44 -0.07
N ALA A 33 9.69 -5.17 -0.38
CA ALA A 33 8.70 -4.32 -1.06
C ALA A 33 8.28 -4.93 -2.41
N ARG A 34 9.22 -5.51 -3.15
CA ARG A 34 8.94 -6.18 -4.42
C ARG A 34 7.98 -7.35 -4.24
N THR A 35 8.23 -8.21 -3.26
CA THR A 35 7.37 -9.37 -2.99
C THR A 35 5.96 -8.93 -2.60
N VAL A 36 5.82 -7.94 -1.75
CA VAL A 36 4.52 -7.40 -1.34
C VAL A 36 3.76 -6.82 -2.52
N SER A 37 4.42 -5.98 -3.34
CA SER A 37 3.79 -5.40 -4.54
C SER A 37 3.33 -6.46 -5.53
N MET A 38 4.16 -7.48 -5.79
CA MET A 38 3.80 -8.57 -6.70
C MET A 38 2.60 -9.37 -6.19
N THR A 39 2.57 -9.65 -4.90
CA THR A 39 1.44 -10.36 -4.28
C THR A 39 0.15 -9.56 -4.37
N LEU A 40 0.21 -8.26 -4.10
CA LEU A 40 -0.96 -7.37 -4.19
C LEU A 40 -1.47 -7.27 -5.62
N LYS A 41 -0.59 -7.15 -6.61
CA LYS A 41 -0.99 -7.13 -8.02
C LYS A 41 -1.67 -8.43 -8.44
N LYS A 42 -1.11 -9.57 -8.01
CA LYS A 42 -1.64 -10.89 -8.33
C LYS A 42 -3.04 -11.11 -7.76
N HIS A 43 -3.31 -10.60 -6.58
CA HIS A 43 -4.57 -10.79 -5.85
C HIS A 43 -5.46 -9.53 -5.83
N ALA A 44 -5.15 -8.53 -6.65
CA ALA A 44 -5.88 -7.26 -6.65
C ALA A 44 -7.38 -7.44 -6.88
N ASP A 45 -7.76 -8.28 -7.82
CA ASP A 45 -9.18 -8.55 -8.13
C ASP A 45 -9.91 -9.18 -6.94
N GLU A 46 -9.23 -10.05 -6.20
CA GLU A 46 -9.81 -10.70 -5.01
C GLU A 46 -10.06 -9.70 -3.87
N PHE A 47 -9.21 -8.68 -3.77
CA PHE A 47 -9.31 -7.66 -2.73
C PHE A 47 -10.12 -6.44 -3.14
N GLY A 48 -10.59 -6.39 -4.39
CA GLY A 48 -11.28 -5.21 -4.91
C GLY A 48 -10.36 -4.02 -5.14
N LEU A 49 -9.08 -4.27 -5.40
CA LEU A 49 -8.08 -3.23 -5.63
C LEU A 49 -7.78 -3.06 -7.11
N GLU A 50 -7.35 -1.87 -7.50
CA GLU A 50 -6.89 -1.58 -8.85
C GLU A 50 -5.49 -0.98 -8.80
N HIS A 51 -4.53 -1.62 -9.48
CA HIS A 51 -3.17 -1.09 -9.59
C HIS A 51 -3.14 0.05 -10.60
N ASP A 52 -2.47 1.15 -10.23
CA ASP A 52 -2.32 2.34 -11.08
C ASP A 52 -0.88 2.87 -10.97
N ASN A 53 -0.27 3.18 -12.11
CA ASN A 53 1.08 3.76 -12.17
C ASN A 53 1.09 5.29 -12.04
N HIS A 54 -0.06 5.93 -11.90
CA HIS A 54 -0.20 7.38 -11.96
C HIS A 54 -0.86 7.96 -10.71
N ILE A 55 -0.62 7.34 -9.56
CA ILE A 55 -1.11 7.85 -8.27
C ILE A 55 -0.15 8.95 -7.80
N GLN A 56 -0.69 10.10 -7.42
CA GLN A 56 0.12 11.18 -6.87
C GLN A 56 0.45 10.93 -5.40
N ASN A 57 1.74 11.04 -5.06
CA ASN A 57 2.19 10.99 -3.67
C ASN A 57 2.10 12.37 -3.01
N ALA A 58 2.55 12.47 -1.75
CA ALA A 58 2.52 13.72 -0.99
C ALA A 58 3.35 14.84 -1.63
N LEU A 59 4.32 14.50 -2.48
CA LEU A 59 5.17 15.46 -3.20
C LEU A 59 4.60 15.83 -4.57
N GLY A 60 3.42 15.32 -4.93
CA GLY A 60 2.81 15.56 -6.23
C GLY A 60 3.40 14.77 -7.38
N LYS A 61 4.32 13.85 -7.12
CA LYS A 61 4.90 12.97 -8.14
C LYS A 61 3.97 11.80 -8.43
N ARG A 62 3.95 11.36 -9.69
CA ARG A 62 3.21 10.16 -10.09
C ARG A 62 4.02 8.92 -9.75
N VAL A 63 3.42 8.01 -9.02
CA VAL A 63 4.06 6.79 -8.54
C VAL A 63 3.11 5.61 -8.68
N ASN A 64 3.64 4.40 -8.57
CA ASN A 64 2.83 3.19 -8.50
C ASN A 64 2.03 3.15 -7.20
N GLY A 65 0.82 2.66 -7.28
CA GLY A 65 -0.02 2.49 -6.11
C GLY A 65 -1.28 1.70 -6.41
N PHE A 66 -2.22 1.75 -5.48
CA PHE A 66 -3.47 0.99 -5.56
C PHE A 66 -4.65 1.86 -5.21
N TRP A 67 -5.74 1.73 -5.99
CA TRP A 67 -7.06 2.25 -5.67
C TRP A 67 -7.83 1.24 -4.84
N GLY A 68 -8.68 1.72 -3.97
CA GLY A 68 -9.54 0.89 -3.14
C GLY A 68 -9.06 0.74 -1.70
N ILE A 69 -7.99 1.42 -1.31
CA ILE A 69 -7.42 1.37 0.04
C ILE A 69 -7.25 2.78 0.60
N GLU A 70 -7.63 2.96 1.87
CA GLU A 70 -7.34 4.16 2.64
C GLU A 70 -6.44 3.81 3.82
N ALA A 71 -5.40 4.60 4.06
CA ALA A 71 -4.55 4.46 5.23
C ALA A 71 -5.24 5.06 6.46
N LEU A 72 -5.26 4.30 7.56
CA LEU A 72 -5.78 4.75 8.85
C LEU A 72 -4.68 5.26 9.80
N VAL A 73 -3.42 5.07 9.40
CA VAL A 73 -2.24 5.53 10.14
C VAL A 73 -1.31 6.24 9.18
N ALA A 74 -0.48 7.16 9.69
CA ALA A 74 0.56 7.78 8.88
C ALA A 74 1.64 6.75 8.53
N PRO A 75 2.05 6.62 7.24
CA PRO A 75 3.14 5.71 6.90
C PRO A 75 4.44 6.20 7.54
N PRO A 76 5.28 5.29 8.07
CA PRO A 76 6.57 5.67 8.63
C PRO A 76 7.50 6.19 7.53
N VAL A 77 8.39 7.09 7.89
CA VAL A 77 9.46 7.55 7.01
C VAL A 77 10.50 6.43 6.92
N LEU A 78 10.74 5.94 5.71
CA LEU A 78 11.70 4.87 5.45
C LEU A 78 13.04 5.42 4.99
#